data_c92e50eb64101928637d7411e1a9cc88
#
_entry.id   c92e50eb64101928637d7411e1a9cc88
#
_cell.length_a   1.000
_cell.length_b   1.000
_cell.length_c   1.000
_cell.angle_alpha   90.00
_cell.angle_beta   90.00
_cell.angle_gamma   90.00
#
_symmetry.space_group_name_H-M   'P 1'
#
loop_
_entity.id
_entity.type
_entity.pdbx_description
1 polymer ?
#
loop_
_entity_poly.entity_id
_entity_poly.type
_entity_poly.pdbx_seq_one_letter_code
_entity_poly.pdbx_strand_id
1 'polypeptide(L)'
;ILCHYALLFLLALPLLGLRARALGLIAGAWLVLGPVLVFAVVAAAQAAVGRQEFFVGGRLWLSPGPADLLRPGLLLADLTVTGYYPVLSWGAFLVLGLALGRLPLDRRRVAAGILGGGATAWAAAGVVGAAVLRAPGTVGRVAAAIGTDPVETALTLRTGEPRLALLIPDPLWLALPTPHSGSVVAAVLAAGWACAVLGACLLARPLVGHAALRPLVGAGRIPLTLYVGHLVVLALVDATGLDPADGALLAALVVLSLAAGLAAELSGRRGPLEAVMARLSRAGGERAVGGR
;
A
#
# COMPACT_ATOMS: atom_id res chain seq x y z
N ILE A 1 6.90 -6.19 -6.35
CA ILE A 1 6.64 -4.84 -5.77
C ILE A 1 7.39 -3.77 -6.56
N LEU A 2 8.72 -3.89 -6.76
CA LEU A 2 9.55 -2.86 -7.42
C LEU A 2 9.08 -2.49 -8.83
N CYS A 3 8.59 -3.44 -9.62
CA CYS A 3 8.07 -3.17 -10.97
C CYS A 3 6.82 -2.28 -10.93
N HIS A 4 5.93 -2.50 -9.95
CA HIS A 4 4.74 -1.66 -9.77
C HIS A 4 5.12 -0.22 -9.39
N TYR A 5 6.08 -0.05 -8.45
CA TYR A 5 6.58 1.28 -8.09
C TYR A 5 7.28 1.98 -9.26
N ALA A 6 8.06 1.26 -10.07
CA ALA A 6 8.70 1.84 -11.24
C ALA A 6 7.65 2.40 -12.21
N LEU A 7 6.59 1.63 -12.50
CA LEU A 7 5.49 2.10 -13.36
C LEU A 7 4.75 3.29 -12.73
N LEU A 8 4.45 3.23 -11.42
CA LEU A 8 3.80 4.32 -10.71
C LEU A 8 4.63 5.61 -10.77
N PHE A 9 5.96 5.54 -10.58
CA PHE A 9 6.83 6.71 -10.69
C PHE A 9 6.88 7.27 -12.11
N LEU A 10 6.88 6.43 -13.15
CA LEU A 10 6.79 6.89 -14.54
C LEU A 10 5.47 7.63 -14.79
N LEU A 11 4.36 7.07 -14.29
CA LEU A 11 3.03 7.71 -14.40
C LEU A 11 2.92 8.99 -13.56
N ALA A 12 3.76 9.17 -12.55
CA ALA A 12 3.82 10.42 -11.78
C ALA A 12 4.43 11.58 -12.56
N LEU A 13 5.33 11.32 -13.53
CA LEU A 13 6.08 12.37 -14.24
C LEU A 13 5.17 13.45 -14.86
N PRO A 14 4.11 13.13 -15.64
CA PRO A 14 3.22 14.14 -16.21
C PRO A 14 2.42 14.92 -15.15
N LEU A 15 2.27 14.35 -13.95
CA LEU A 15 1.52 14.95 -12.84
C LEU A 15 2.36 15.96 -12.04
N LEU A 16 3.68 15.95 -12.21
CA LEU A 16 4.58 16.83 -11.45
C LEU A 16 4.34 18.31 -11.68
N GLY A 17 3.77 18.71 -12.81
CA GLY A 17 3.40 20.11 -13.11
C GLY A 17 2.10 20.58 -12.46
N LEU A 18 1.31 19.68 -11.88
CA LEU A 18 -0.02 20.02 -11.39
C LEU A 18 0.03 20.64 -9.98
N ARG A 19 -0.97 21.51 -9.71
CA ARG A 19 -1.15 22.15 -8.40
C ARG A 19 -1.76 21.18 -7.39
N ALA A 20 -1.54 21.40 -6.09
CA ALA A 20 -2.06 20.59 -4.99
C ALA A 20 -3.57 20.28 -5.11
N ARG A 21 -4.39 21.27 -5.48
CA ARG A 21 -5.84 21.10 -5.64
C ARG A 21 -6.20 20.11 -6.76
N ALA A 22 -5.55 20.23 -7.93
CA ALA A 22 -5.77 19.33 -9.05
C ALA A 22 -5.36 17.89 -8.68
N LEU A 23 -4.18 17.73 -8.07
CA LEU A 23 -3.71 16.44 -7.57
C LEU A 23 -4.65 15.85 -6.51
N GLY A 24 -5.16 16.68 -5.59
CA GLY A 24 -6.12 16.23 -4.57
C GLY A 24 -7.44 15.74 -5.19
N LEU A 25 -7.97 16.45 -6.20
CA LEU A 25 -9.17 16.04 -6.93
C LEU A 25 -8.95 14.73 -7.70
N ILE A 26 -7.80 14.61 -8.38
CA ILE A 26 -7.43 13.38 -9.10
C ILE A 26 -7.29 12.21 -8.11
N ALA A 27 -6.61 12.41 -6.98
CA ALA A 27 -6.46 11.39 -5.96
C ALA A 27 -7.82 10.94 -5.38
N GLY A 28 -8.69 11.89 -5.04
CA GLY A 28 -10.04 11.60 -4.54
C GLY A 28 -10.90 10.84 -5.56
N ALA A 29 -10.89 11.29 -6.81
CA ALA A 29 -11.59 10.59 -7.89
C ALA A 29 -11.01 9.18 -8.11
N TRP A 30 -9.69 9.03 -8.07
CA TRP A 30 -9.04 7.75 -8.28
C TRP A 30 -9.26 6.76 -7.14
N LEU A 31 -9.36 7.22 -5.87
CA LEU A 31 -9.73 6.38 -4.72
C LEU A 31 -11.10 5.69 -4.90
N VAL A 32 -12.00 6.29 -5.69
CA VAL A 32 -13.30 5.71 -6.00
C VAL A 32 -13.29 4.97 -7.33
N LEU A 33 -12.81 5.61 -8.39
CA LEU A 33 -12.87 5.07 -9.75
C LEU A 33 -11.90 3.90 -9.95
N GLY A 34 -10.74 3.91 -9.30
CA GLY A 34 -9.76 2.82 -9.41
C GLY A 34 -10.34 1.46 -9.00
N PRO A 35 -10.85 1.32 -7.76
CA PRO A 35 -11.55 0.11 -7.33
C PRO A 35 -12.75 -0.29 -8.21
N VAL A 36 -13.54 0.69 -8.65
CA VAL A 36 -14.70 0.42 -9.54
C VAL A 36 -14.23 -0.12 -10.89
N LEU A 37 -13.17 0.43 -11.47
CA LEU A 37 -12.60 -0.05 -12.73
C LEU A 37 -12.00 -1.45 -12.59
N VAL A 38 -11.27 -1.71 -11.49
CA VAL A 38 -10.76 -3.07 -11.20
C VAL A 38 -11.92 -4.06 -11.12
N PHE A 39 -12.97 -3.71 -10.36
CA PHE A 39 -14.16 -4.55 -10.26
C PHE A 39 -14.80 -4.80 -11.64
N ALA A 40 -15.01 -3.78 -12.43
CA ALA A 40 -15.62 -3.89 -13.74
C ALA A 40 -14.80 -4.77 -14.71
N VAL A 41 -13.47 -4.59 -14.72
CA VAL A 41 -12.55 -5.40 -15.56
C VAL A 41 -12.56 -6.86 -15.12
N VAL A 42 -12.48 -7.11 -13.81
CA VAL A 42 -12.50 -8.49 -13.28
C VAL A 42 -13.85 -9.16 -13.55
N ALA A 43 -14.96 -8.46 -13.32
CA ALA A 43 -16.29 -9.01 -13.59
C ALA A 43 -16.49 -9.32 -15.08
N ALA A 44 -16.04 -8.44 -15.97
CA ALA A 44 -16.07 -8.67 -17.42
C ALA A 44 -15.19 -9.85 -17.83
N ALA A 45 -13.99 -9.98 -17.29
CA ALA A 45 -13.10 -11.11 -17.56
C ALA A 45 -13.70 -12.43 -17.08
N GLN A 46 -14.28 -12.47 -15.88
CA GLN A 46 -14.98 -13.65 -15.37
C GLN A 46 -16.18 -14.05 -16.21
N ALA A 47 -16.94 -13.08 -16.72
CA ALA A 47 -18.06 -13.35 -17.62
C ALA A 47 -17.61 -13.90 -18.98
N ALA A 48 -16.44 -13.48 -19.48
CA ALA A 48 -15.92 -13.87 -20.79
C ALA A 48 -15.30 -15.27 -20.80
N VAL A 49 -14.51 -15.63 -19.77
CA VAL A 49 -13.77 -16.90 -19.74
C VAL A 49 -14.37 -17.94 -18.79
N GLY A 50 -15.41 -17.61 -18.08
CA GLY A 50 -15.92 -18.44 -17.01
C GLY A 50 -15.15 -18.25 -15.69
N ARG A 51 -15.89 -18.34 -14.58
CA ARG A 51 -15.35 -18.02 -13.26
C ARG A 51 -14.25 -19.01 -12.83
N GLN A 52 -14.46 -20.31 -13.05
CA GLN A 52 -13.46 -21.32 -12.71
C GLN A 52 -12.19 -21.18 -13.54
N GLU A 53 -12.30 -20.95 -14.83
CA GLU A 53 -11.15 -20.78 -15.72
C GLU A 53 -10.36 -19.52 -15.40
N PHE A 54 -11.04 -18.43 -15.00
CA PHE A 54 -10.39 -17.19 -14.55
C PHE A 54 -9.48 -17.44 -13.33
N PHE A 55 -9.89 -18.32 -12.40
CA PHE A 55 -9.09 -18.65 -11.22
C PHE A 55 -8.00 -19.67 -11.48
N VAL A 56 -8.25 -20.68 -12.31
CA VAL A 56 -7.28 -21.73 -12.62
C VAL A 56 -6.20 -21.22 -13.58
N GLY A 57 -6.58 -20.39 -14.55
CA GLY A 57 -5.65 -19.78 -15.52
C GLY A 57 -5.09 -18.42 -15.10
N GLY A 58 -5.71 -17.76 -14.12
CA GLY A 58 -5.37 -16.41 -13.70
C GLY A 58 -4.24 -16.38 -12.67
N ARG A 59 -3.23 -15.60 -12.98
CA ARG A 59 -2.17 -15.24 -12.03
C ARG A 59 -2.68 -14.10 -11.17
N LEU A 60 -3.19 -14.43 -9.99
CA LEU A 60 -3.67 -13.44 -9.04
C LEU A 60 -2.61 -13.22 -7.95
N TRP A 61 -2.35 -11.97 -7.58
CA TRP A 61 -1.48 -11.60 -6.46
C TRP A 61 -0.01 -12.05 -6.66
N LEU A 62 0.50 -11.99 -7.88
CA LEU A 62 1.90 -12.28 -8.17
C LEU A 62 2.65 -10.97 -8.43
N SER A 63 3.93 -10.97 -8.06
CA SER A 63 4.86 -9.94 -8.51
C SER A 63 5.43 -10.36 -9.86
N PRO A 64 5.42 -9.47 -10.87
CA PRO A 64 6.03 -9.76 -12.16
C PRO A 64 7.50 -10.14 -12.01
N GLY A 65 7.90 -11.21 -12.70
CA GLY A 65 9.28 -11.66 -12.83
C GLY A 65 9.84 -11.43 -14.24
N PRO A 66 11.14 -11.68 -14.45
CA PRO A 66 11.77 -11.50 -15.78
C PRO A 66 11.10 -12.30 -16.91
N ALA A 67 10.60 -13.50 -16.61
CA ALA A 67 9.92 -14.35 -17.58
C ALA A 67 8.59 -13.76 -18.10
N ASP A 68 7.99 -12.85 -17.34
CA ASP A 68 6.72 -12.22 -17.72
C ASP A 68 6.88 -11.18 -18.83
N LEU A 69 8.11 -10.74 -19.10
CA LEU A 69 8.44 -9.91 -20.27
C LEU A 69 8.09 -10.62 -21.58
N LEU A 70 8.13 -11.96 -21.60
CA LEU A 70 7.74 -12.77 -22.75
C LEU A 70 6.21 -12.92 -22.88
N ARG A 71 5.45 -12.43 -21.89
CA ARG A 71 3.97 -12.49 -21.84
C ARG A 71 3.38 -11.11 -21.55
N PRO A 72 3.50 -10.15 -22.48
CA PRO A 72 3.19 -8.74 -22.22
C PRO A 72 1.75 -8.49 -21.76
N GLY A 73 0.78 -9.29 -22.22
CA GLY A 73 -0.61 -9.17 -21.78
C GLY A 73 -0.80 -9.53 -20.30
N LEU A 74 -0.17 -10.61 -19.82
CA LEU A 74 -0.19 -11.01 -18.41
C LEU A 74 0.56 -10.00 -17.55
N LEU A 75 1.73 -9.54 -18.02
CA LEU A 75 2.50 -8.50 -17.34
C LEU A 75 1.68 -7.23 -17.16
N LEU A 76 0.99 -6.78 -18.20
CA LEU A 76 0.13 -5.60 -18.14
C LEU A 76 -1.03 -5.81 -17.16
N ALA A 77 -1.68 -6.97 -17.20
CA ALA A 77 -2.75 -7.31 -16.25
C ALA A 77 -2.25 -7.28 -14.80
N ASP A 78 -1.09 -7.89 -14.52
CA ASP A 78 -0.50 -7.90 -13.17
C ASP A 78 -0.11 -6.50 -12.70
N LEU A 79 0.46 -5.69 -13.57
CA LEU A 79 0.86 -4.33 -13.22
C LEU A 79 -0.34 -3.40 -12.99
N THR A 80 -1.47 -3.64 -13.68
CA THR A 80 -2.60 -2.70 -13.66
C THR A 80 -3.77 -3.15 -12.80
N VAL A 81 -4.09 -4.46 -12.75
CA VAL A 81 -5.33 -5.01 -12.17
C VAL A 81 -5.09 -6.12 -11.15
N THR A 82 -4.32 -7.17 -11.49
CA THR A 82 -4.31 -8.45 -10.78
C THR A 82 -3.11 -8.68 -9.87
N GLY A 83 -2.05 -7.88 -9.94
CA GLY A 83 -0.87 -8.03 -9.11
C GLY A 83 -1.02 -7.54 -7.67
N TYR A 84 0.03 -7.59 -6.90
CA TYR A 84 0.03 -7.15 -5.49
C TYR A 84 -0.25 -5.66 -5.30
N TYR A 85 0.24 -4.81 -6.23
CA TYR A 85 0.12 -3.34 -6.13
C TYR A 85 -0.35 -2.76 -7.46
N PRO A 86 -1.54 -3.17 -7.95
CA PRO A 86 -2.00 -2.76 -9.27
C PRO A 86 -2.18 -1.26 -9.34
N VAL A 87 -1.74 -0.68 -10.45
CA VAL A 87 -1.76 0.78 -10.67
C VAL A 87 -3.15 1.37 -10.51
N LEU A 88 -4.20 0.65 -10.96
CA LEU A 88 -5.58 1.13 -10.84
C LEU A 88 -6.03 1.30 -9.38
N SER A 89 -5.53 0.49 -8.46
CA SER A 89 -5.85 0.65 -7.03
C SER A 89 -4.85 1.55 -6.31
N TRP A 90 -3.55 1.42 -6.60
CA TRP A 90 -2.49 2.09 -5.84
C TRP A 90 -2.09 3.45 -6.38
N GLY A 91 -2.44 3.78 -7.63
CA GLY A 91 -2.18 5.09 -8.23
C GLY A 91 -2.76 6.25 -7.43
N ALA A 92 -3.92 6.04 -6.80
CA ALA A 92 -4.55 7.03 -5.93
C ALA A 92 -3.64 7.47 -4.77
N PHE A 93 -2.95 6.53 -4.13
CA PHE A 93 -2.05 6.82 -3.01
C PHE A 93 -0.81 7.61 -3.44
N LEU A 94 -0.26 7.30 -4.62
CA LEU A 94 0.82 8.08 -5.21
C LEU A 94 0.40 9.53 -5.45
N VAL A 95 -0.74 9.72 -6.11
CA VAL A 95 -1.25 11.07 -6.43
C VAL A 95 -1.63 11.83 -5.15
N LEU A 96 -2.18 11.14 -4.15
CA LEU A 96 -2.42 11.71 -2.82
C LEU A 96 -1.12 12.19 -2.18
N GLY A 97 -0.06 11.36 -2.21
CA GLY A 97 1.27 11.73 -1.73
C GLY A 97 1.84 12.96 -2.44
N LEU A 98 1.69 13.04 -3.78
CA LEU A 98 2.08 14.23 -4.54
C LEU A 98 1.27 15.46 -4.14
N ALA A 99 -0.04 15.33 -3.92
CA ALA A 99 -0.90 16.43 -3.47
C ALA A 99 -0.47 16.95 -2.10
N LEU A 100 -0.24 16.05 -1.14
CA LEU A 100 0.21 16.39 0.21
C LEU A 100 1.60 17.04 0.20
N GLY A 101 2.52 16.54 -0.62
CA GLY A 101 3.87 17.11 -0.77
C GLY A 101 3.91 18.52 -1.36
N ARG A 102 2.80 19.03 -1.96
CA ARG A 102 2.65 20.41 -2.43
C ARG A 102 2.13 21.37 -1.36
N LEU A 103 1.74 20.86 -0.20
CA LEU A 103 1.23 21.67 0.88
C LEU A 103 2.38 22.22 1.74
N PRO A 104 2.21 23.38 2.40
CA PRO A 104 3.18 23.88 3.36
C PRO A 104 3.08 23.09 4.68
N LEU A 105 3.72 21.89 4.69
CA LEU A 105 3.66 20.92 5.78
C LEU A 105 4.31 21.39 7.08
N ASP A 106 5.06 22.48 7.04
CA ASP A 106 5.62 23.18 8.20
C ASP A 106 4.55 23.91 9.02
N ARG A 107 3.42 24.25 8.40
CA ARG A 107 2.34 25.00 9.05
C ARG A 107 1.47 24.08 9.89
N ARG A 108 1.39 24.36 11.20
CA ARG A 108 0.59 23.59 12.14
C ARG A 108 -0.88 23.41 11.73
N ARG A 109 -1.48 24.45 11.11
CA ARG A 109 -2.88 24.41 10.62
C ARG A 109 -3.04 23.39 9.48
N VAL A 110 -2.04 23.26 8.60
CA VAL A 110 -2.04 22.28 7.51
C VAL A 110 -1.92 20.87 8.09
N ALA A 111 -0.99 20.66 9.02
CA ALA A 111 -0.82 19.38 9.70
C ALA A 111 -2.10 18.95 10.44
N ALA A 112 -2.74 19.87 11.16
CA ALA A 112 -4.02 19.62 11.83
C ALA A 112 -5.16 19.31 10.83
N GLY A 113 -5.18 20.01 9.69
CA GLY A 113 -6.15 19.74 8.61
C GLY A 113 -5.95 18.35 7.99
N ILE A 114 -4.71 17.92 7.78
CA ILE A 114 -4.39 16.58 7.28
C ILE A 114 -4.81 15.51 8.31
N LEU A 115 -4.51 15.70 9.60
CA LEU A 115 -4.94 14.82 10.68
C LEU A 115 -6.47 14.73 10.73
N GLY A 116 -7.16 15.88 10.84
CA GLY A 116 -8.61 15.93 10.98
C GLY A 116 -9.33 15.35 9.77
N GLY A 117 -8.94 15.75 8.55
CA GLY A 117 -9.49 15.23 7.31
C GLY A 117 -9.25 13.71 7.15
N GLY A 118 -8.04 13.25 7.47
CA GLY A 118 -7.71 11.83 7.45
C GLY A 118 -8.52 11.02 8.46
N ALA A 119 -8.61 11.48 9.71
CA ALA A 119 -9.38 10.83 10.77
C ALA A 119 -10.88 10.79 10.43
N THR A 120 -11.44 11.88 9.87
CA THR A 120 -12.84 11.92 9.43
C THR A 120 -13.11 10.94 8.29
N ALA A 121 -12.24 10.90 7.27
CA ALA A 121 -12.38 9.96 6.16
C ALA A 121 -12.29 8.50 6.64
N TRP A 122 -11.33 8.20 7.52
CA TRP A 122 -11.18 6.89 8.13
C TRP A 122 -12.41 6.49 8.95
N ALA A 123 -12.90 7.38 9.82
CA ALA A 123 -14.07 7.11 10.65
C ALA A 123 -15.36 6.93 9.80
N ALA A 124 -15.57 7.80 8.81
CA ALA A 124 -16.74 7.70 7.93
C ALA A 124 -16.74 6.38 7.12
N ALA A 125 -15.59 6.03 6.52
CA ALA A 125 -15.46 4.77 5.81
C ALA A 125 -15.60 3.55 6.76
N GLY A 126 -15.09 3.65 7.99
CA GLY A 126 -15.26 2.63 9.02
C GLY A 126 -16.72 2.42 9.42
N VAL A 127 -17.48 3.51 9.57
CA VAL A 127 -18.93 3.44 9.85
C VAL A 127 -19.67 2.78 8.69
N VAL A 128 -19.40 3.19 7.44
CA VAL A 128 -20.00 2.59 6.25
C VAL A 128 -19.67 1.10 6.16
N GLY A 129 -18.39 0.73 6.28
CA GLY A 129 -17.97 -0.67 6.24
C GLY A 129 -18.57 -1.53 7.35
N ALA A 130 -18.64 -0.99 8.57
CA ALA A 130 -19.28 -1.67 9.70
C ALA A 130 -20.79 -1.84 9.50
N ALA A 131 -21.47 -0.85 8.91
CA ALA A 131 -22.89 -0.95 8.58
C ALA A 131 -23.14 -2.04 7.52
N VAL A 132 -22.30 -2.08 6.48
CA VAL A 132 -22.36 -3.12 5.44
C VAL A 132 -22.16 -4.52 6.02
N LEU A 133 -21.14 -4.71 6.85
CA LEU A 133 -20.87 -6.03 7.45
C LEU A 133 -21.96 -6.49 8.44
N ARG A 134 -22.65 -5.55 9.09
CA ARG A 134 -23.76 -5.85 10.00
C ARG A 134 -25.10 -6.00 9.31
N ALA A 135 -25.20 -5.58 8.04
CA ALA A 135 -26.47 -5.68 7.30
C ALA A 135 -26.88 -7.16 7.15
N PRO A 136 -28.17 -7.48 7.40
CA PRO A 136 -28.67 -8.85 7.29
C PRO A 136 -28.38 -9.43 5.91
N GLY A 137 -27.85 -10.66 5.88
CA GLY A 137 -27.57 -11.37 4.64
C GLY A 137 -26.23 -11.03 3.96
N THR A 138 -25.49 -10.00 4.39
CA THR A 138 -24.18 -9.66 3.78
C THR A 138 -23.22 -10.84 3.77
N VAL A 139 -22.98 -11.46 4.94
CA VAL A 139 -22.06 -12.60 5.05
C VAL A 139 -22.58 -13.78 4.22
N GLY A 140 -23.89 -14.05 4.25
CA GLY A 140 -24.50 -15.12 3.44
C GLY A 140 -24.37 -14.90 1.93
N ARG A 141 -24.54 -13.65 1.45
CA ARG A 141 -24.30 -13.30 0.03
C ARG A 141 -22.85 -13.53 -0.39
N VAL A 142 -21.91 -13.11 0.45
CA VAL A 142 -20.49 -13.31 0.16
C VAL A 142 -20.16 -14.80 0.20
N ALA A 143 -20.59 -15.54 1.22
CA ALA A 143 -20.40 -16.98 1.35
C ALA A 143 -20.94 -17.74 0.12
N ALA A 144 -22.18 -17.44 -0.30
CA ALA A 144 -22.77 -18.01 -1.51
C ALA A 144 -21.98 -17.65 -2.79
N ALA A 145 -21.46 -16.42 -2.86
CA ALA A 145 -20.68 -15.96 -4.01
C ALA A 145 -19.34 -16.69 -4.15
N ILE A 146 -18.68 -17.05 -3.04
CA ILE A 146 -17.38 -17.72 -3.04
C ILE A 146 -17.47 -19.26 -2.82
N GLY A 147 -18.64 -19.76 -2.44
CA GLY A 147 -18.86 -21.19 -2.22
C GLY A 147 -18.27 -21.69 -0.90
N THR A 148 -18.24 -20.86 0.16
CA THR A 148 -17.71 -21.20 1.47
C THR A 148 -18.76 -21.14 2.56
N ASP A 149 -18.41 -21.67 3.75
CA ASP A 149 -19.25 -21.59 4.95
C ASP A 149 -19.37 -20.12 5.45
N PRO A 150 -20.55 -19.68 5.93
CA PRO A 150 -20.73 -18.33 6.46
C PRO A 150 -19.82 -17.97 7.64
N VAL A 151 -19.44 -18.92 8.50
CA VAL A 151 -18.55 -18.67 9.65
C VAL A 151 -17.13 -18.43 9.16
N GLU A 152 -16.64 -19.28 8.26
CA GLU A 152 -15.35 -19.10 7.59
C GLU A 152 -15.29 -17.78 6.83
N THR A 153 -16.37 -17.46 6.07
CA THR A 153 -16.48 -16.19 5.37
C THR A 153 -16.43 -15.00 6.31
N ALA A 154 -17.13 -15.06 7.46
CA ALA A 154 -17.10 -13.96 8.43
C ALA A 154 -15.68 -13.74 9.01
N LEU A 155 -14.93 -14.80 9.24
CA LEU A 155 -13.52 -14.71 9.66
C LEU A 155 -12.66 -14.09 8.56
N THR A 156 -12.78 -14.59 7.35
CA THR A 156 -12.00 -14.12 6.20
C THR A 156 -12.29 -12.65 5.86
N LEU A 157 -13.54 -12.21 5.99
CA LEU A 157 -13.88 -10.78 5.82
C LEU A 157 -13.21 -9.88 6.87
N ARG A 158 -12.88 -10.42 8.04
CA ARG A 158 -12.18 -9.68 9.12
C ARG A 158 -10.66 -9.69 8.96
N THR A 159 -10.09 -10.81 8.57
CA THR A 159 -8.64 -11.01 8.46
C THR A 159 -8.07 -10.54 7.13
N GLY A 160 -8.88 -10.56 6.08
CA GLY A 160 -8.49 -10.11 4.75
C GLY A 160 -7.66 -11.12 4.01
N GLU A 161 -8.28 -12.19 3.52
CA GLU A 161 -7.60 -13.04 2.55
C GLU A 161 -7.59 -12.34 1.17
N PRO A 162 -6.41 -12.13 0.56
CA PRO A 162 -6.28 -11.40 -0.69
C PRO A 162 -7.13 -11.95 -1.85
N ARG A 163 -7.35 -13.26 -1.88
CA ARG A 163 -8.09 -13.93 -2.96
C ARG A 163 -9.58 -13.62 -3.01
N LEU A 164 -10.19 -13.32 -1.87
CA LEU A 164 -11.62 -13.03 -1.78
C LEU A 164 -12.05 -11.82 -2.61
N ALA A 165 -11.24 -10.79 -2.64
CA ALA A 165 -11.57 -9.54 -3.31
C ALA A 165 -11.82 -9.71 -4.82
N LEU A 166 -11.12 -10.66 -5.45
CA LEU A 166 -11.27 -10.96 -6.87
C LEU A 166 -12.33 -12.05 -7.14
N LEU A 167 -12.84 -12.68 -6.08
CA LEU A 167 -13.78 -13.78 -6.19
C LEU A 167 -15.25 -13.33 -6.23
N ILE A 168 -15.56 -12.12 -5.76
CA ILE A 168 -16.93 -11.66 -5.58
C ILE A 168 -17.37 -10.82 -6.77
N PRO A 169 -18.14 -11.37 -7.71
CA PRO A 169 -18.70 -10.61 -8.83
C PRO A 169 -19.91 -9.75 -8.41
N ASP A 170 -20.03 -9.41 -7.13
CA ASP A 170 -21.14 -8.65 -6.57
C ASP A 170 -20.66 -7.23 -6.24
N PRO A 171 -21.37 -6.17 -6.66
CA PRO A 171 -21.04 -4.78 -6.32
C PRO A 171 -20.91 -4.50 -4.83
N LEU A 172 -21.46 -5.34 -3.97
CA LEU A 172 -21.27 -5.30 -2.51
C LEU A 172 -19.78 -5.30 -2.12
N TRP A 173 -18.93 -5.96 -2.92
CA TRP A 173 -17.48 -5.97 -2.72
C TRP A 173 -16.88 -4.57 -2.62
N LEU A 174 -17.37 -3.60 -3.40
CA LEU A 174 -16.86 -2.22 -3.38
C LEU A 174 -17.10 -1.51 -2.04
N ALA A 175 -18.05 -2.00 -1.24
CA ALA A 175 -18.41 -1.45 0.06
C ALA A 175 -17.79 -2.24 1.25
N LEU A 176 -17.09 -3.34 1.02
CA LEU A 176 -16.48 -4.14 2.08
C LEU A 176 -15.25 -3.44 2.67
N PRO A 177 -15.12 -3.34 4.00
CA PRO A 177 -13.95 -2.75 4.65
C PRO A 177 -12.79 -3.75 4.80
N THR A 178 -12.92 -4.95 4.20
CA THR A 178 -11.96 -6.04 4.32
C THR A 178 -10.55 -5.61 3.92
N PRO A 179 -9.53 -5.86 4.73
CA PRO A 179 -8.15 -5.58 4.37
C PRO A 179 -7.79 -6.24 3.03
N HIS A 180 -6.97 -5.58 2.24
CA HIS A 180 -6.54 -6.05 0.92
C HIS A 180 -7.65 -6.33 -0.11
N SER A 181 -8.91 -5.97 0.18
CA SER A 181 -10.01 -6.16 -0.77
C SER A 181 -9.88 -5.31 -2.04
N GLY A 182 -9.12 -4.22 -2.00
CA GLY A 182 -9.08 -3.24 -3.09
C GLY A 182 -10.42 -2.52 -3.30
N SER A 183 -11.35 -2.60 -2.34
CA SER A 183 -12.64 -1.92 -2.39
C SER A 183 -12.50 -0.40 -2.19
N VAL A 184 -13.55 0.35 -2.54
CA VAL A 184 -13.60 1.80 -2.29
C VAL A 184 -13.48 2.10 -0.80
N VAL A 185 -14.23 1.37 0.04
CA VAL A 185 -14.22 1.57 1.49
C VAL A 185 -12.84 1.26 2.07
N ALA A 186 -12.20 0.15 1.68
CA ALA A 186 -10.85 -0.19 2.12
C ALA A 186 -9.81 0.84 1.66
N ALA A 187 -9.93 1.35 0.42
CA ALA A 187 -9.03 2.38 -0.10
C ALA A 187 -9.16 3.70 0.69
N VAL A 188 -10.38 4.13 1.00
CA VAL A 188 -10.62 5.35 1.79
C VAL A 188 -10.16 5.15 3.24
N LEU A 189 -10.39 3.97 3.84
CA LEU A 189 -9.86 3.64 5.17
C LEU A 189 -8.34 3.77 5.21
N ALA A 190 -7.64 3.16 4.25
CA ALA A 190 -6.18 3.20 4.19
C ALA A 190 -5.64 4.62 3.94
N ALA A 191 -6.23 5.38 3.01
CA ALA A 191 -5.85 6.76 2.73
C ALA A 191 -6.11 7.68 3.94
N GLY A 192 -7.28 7.53 4.57
CA GLY A 192 -7.65 8.28 5.77
C GLY A 192 -6.69 8.02 6.93
N TRP A 193 -6.38 6.76 7.20
CA TRP A 193 -5.42 6.38 8.22
C TRP A 193 -4.01 6.92 7.94
N ALA A 194 -3.53 6.78 6.70
CA ALA A 194 -2.23 7.31 6.29
C ALA A 194 -2.14 8.82 6.48
N CYS A 195 -3.18 9.57 6.09
CA CYS A 195 -3.25 11.02 6.31
C CYS A 195 -3.30 11.37 7.81
N ALA A 196 -4.09 10.63 8.60
CA ALA A 196 -4.18 10.87 10.04
C ALA A 196 -2.82 10.66 10.73
N VAL A 197 -2.14 9.57 10.42
CA VAL A 197 -0.79 9.29 10.96
C VAL A 197 0.21 10.36 10.51
N LEU A 198 0.22 10.73 9.23
CA LEU A 198 1.09 11.79 8.72
C LEU A 198 0.84 13.10 9.44
N GLY A 199 -0.43 13.52 9.57
CA GLY A 199 -0.80 14.75 10.28
C GLY A 199 -0.37 14.73 11.74
N ALA A 200 -0.55 13.60 12.45
CA ALA A 200 -0.09 13.41 13.81
C ALA A 200 1.44 13.53 13.92
N CYS A 201 2.19 12.88 13.03
CA CYS A 201 3.66 12.98 12.99
C CYS A 201 4.13 14.42 12.72
N LEU A 202 3.48 15.14 11.80
CA LEU A 202 3.79 16.54 11.54
C LEU A 202 3.54 17.44 12.75
N LEU A 203 2.47 17.20 13.51
CA LEU A 203 2.17 17.91 14.75
C LEU A 203 3.15 17.55 15.88
N ALA A 204 3.62 16.30 15.91
CA ALA A 204 4.61 15.80 16.85
C ALA A 204 6.05 16.25 16.55
N ARG A 205 6.30 16.97 15.45
CA ARG A 205 7.60 17.44 15.01
C ARG A 205 8.44 18.13 16.12
N PRO A 206 7.88 18.96 17.02
CA PRO A 206 8.65 19.54 18.12
C PRO A 206 9.26 18.52 19.07
N LEU A 207 8.73 17.28 19.10
CA LEU A 207 9.19 16.20 19.99
C LEU A 207 10.37 15.41 19.40
N VAL A 208 10.72 15.62 18.12
CA VAL A 208 11.76 14.84 17.40
C VAL A 208 13.14 14.93 18.06
N GLY A 209 13.43 16.02 18.77
CA GLY A 209 14.68 16.18 19.55
C GLY A 209 14.74 15.36 20.86
N HIS A 210 13.64 14.76 21.30
CA HIS A 210 13.59 13.97 22.52
C HIS A 210 14.44 12.69 22.39
N ALA A 211 15.24 12.39 23.39
CA ALA A 211 16.13 11.22 23.41
C ALA A 211 15.36 9.90 23.21
N ALA A 212 14.14 9.80 23.77
CA ALA A 212 13.27 8.62 23.64
C ALA A 212 12.84 8.35 22.18
N LEU A 213 12.82 9.35 21.30
CA LEU A 213 12.41 9.19 19.91
C LEU A 213 13.59 8.93 18.95
N ARG A 214 14.83 9.00 19.43
CA ARG A 214 16.03 8.77 18.60
C ARG A 214 15.99 7.44 17.82
N PRO A 215 15.60 6.29 18.42
CA PRO A 215 15.51 5.03 17.68
C PRO A 215 14.53 5.12 16.51
N LEU A 216 13.38 5.73 16.71
CA LEU A 216 12.34 5.87 15.70
C LEU A 216 12.74 6.85 14.59
N VAL A 217 13.32 7.99 14.97
CA VAL A 217 13.84 9.00 14.02
C VAL A 217 14.97 8.41 13.17
N GLY A 218 15.89 7.68 13.80
CA GLY A 218 16.98 6.99 13.10
C GLY A 218 16.48 5.90 12.16
N ALA A 219 15.49 5.11 12.57
CA ALA A 219 14.84 4.12 11.72
C ALA A 219 14.22 4.78 10.48
N GLY A 220 13.56 5.93 10.64
CA GLY A 220 13.03 6.71 9.52
C GLY A 220 14.09 7.26 8.55
N ARG A 221 15.36 7.31 8.93
CA ARG A 221 16.48 7.75 8.06
C ARG A 221 17.08 6.63 7.21
N ILE A 222 16.81 5.37 7.54
CA ILE A 222 17.34 4.18 6.89
C ILE A 222 16.26 3.20 6.42
N PRO A 223 15.16 3.67 5.78
CA PRO A 223 14.01 2.85 5.46
C PRO A 223 14.33 1.71 4.47
N LEU A 224 15.20 1.96 3.47
CA LEU A 224 15.59 0.95 2.48
C LEU A 224 16.42 -0.16 3.12
N THR A 225 17.36 0.22 3.98
CA THR A 225 18.18 -0.75 4.73
C THR A 225 17.31 -1.62 5.63
N LEU A 226 16.34 -1.03 6.35
CA LEU A 226 15.39 -1.79 7.19
C LEU A 226 14.48 -2.68 6.36
N TYR A 227 13.98 -2.17 5.23
CA TYR A 227 13.12 -2.94 4.34
C TYR A 227 13.83 -4.19 3.79
N VAL A 228 15.04 -4.06 3.29
CA VAL A 228 15.80 -5.23 2.81
C VAL A 228 16.22 -6.12 3.98
N GLY A 229 16.64 -5.50 5.09
CA GLY A 229 17.09 -6.22 6.29
C GLY A 229 16.00 -7.15 6.86
N HIS A 230 14.74 -6.68 6.97
CA HIS A 230 13.67 -7.55 7.48
C HIS A 230 13.37 -8.72 6.53
N LEU A 231 13.43 -8.51 5.21
CA LEU A 231 13.25 -9.60 4.24
C LEU A 231 14.36 -10.66 4.37
N VAL A 232 15.61 -10.21 4.61
CA VAL A 232 16.72 -11.14 4.86
C VAL A 232 16.49 -11.94 6.15
N VAL A 233 16.03 -11.30 7.23
CA VAL A 233 15.69 -11.98 8.48
C VAL A 233 14.60 -13.02 8.26
N LEU A 234 13.52 -12.66 7.56
CA LEU A 234 12.42 -13.58 7.23
C LEU A 234 12.91 -14.79 6.42
N ALA A 235 13.73 -14.52 5.38
CA ALA A 235 14.32 -15.59 4.57
C ALA A 235 15.25 -16.52 5.36
N LEU A 236 16.01 -15.98 6.33
CA LEU A 236 16.87 -16.77 7.22
C LEU A 236 16.03 -17.63 8.18
N VAL A 237 14.96 -17.08 8.75
CA VAL A 237 14.03 -17.82 9.61
C VAL A 237 13.42 -18.99 8.83
N ASP A 238 12.92 -18.74 7.63
CA ASP A 238 12.37 -19.77 6.75
C ASP A 238 13.41 -20.86 6.40
N ALA A 239 14.62 -20.47 6.02
CA ALA A 239 15.71 -21.38 5.67
C ALA A 239 16.19 -22.26 6.85
N THR A 240 16.03 -21.81 8.09
CA THR A 240 16.40 -22.59 9.28
C THR A 240 15.30 -23.56 9.73
N GLY A 241 14.10 -23.48 9.14
CA GLY A 241 12.93 -24.26 9.55
C GLY A 241 12.41 -23.89 10.94
N LEU A 242 12.84 -22.76 11.50
CA LEU A 242 12.29 -22.23 12.75
C LEU A 242 10.87 -21.74 12.50
N ASP A 243 9.97 -22.13 13.39
CA ASP A 243 8.58 -21.66 13.41
C ASP A 243 8.34 -20.82 14.69
N PRO A 244 8.88 -19.62 14.76
CA PRO A 244 8.66 -18.75 15.90
C PRO A 244 7.19 -18.28 15.90
N ALA A 245 6.61 -18.18 17.11
CA ALA A 245 5.30 -17.58 17.24
C ALA A 245 5.29 -16.17 16.56
N ASP A 246 4.25 -15.88 15.78
CA ASP A 246 4.13 -14.62 15.00
C ASP A 246 4.43 -13.36 15.83
N GLY A 247 3.95 -13.32 17.08
CA GLY A 247 4.20 -12.22 18.00
C GLY A 247 5.68 -12.07 18.41
N ALA A 248 6.41 -13.16 18.57
CA ALA A 248 7.82 -13.14 18.93
C ALA A 248 8.68 -12.65 17.74
N LEU A 249 8.37 -13.12 16.54
CA LEU A 249 9.05 -12.69 15.32
C LEU A 249 8.81 -11.19 15.07
N LEU A 250 7.57 -10.73 15.19
CA LEU A 250 7.23 -9.32 15.07
C LEU A 250 7.98 -8.47 16.10
N ALA A 251 7.99 -8.88 17.36
CA ALA A 251 8.71 -8.16 18.42
C ALA A 251 10.21 -8.08 18.13
N ALA A 252 10.82 -9.18 17.66
CA ALA A 252 12.23 -9.21 17.28
C ALA A 252 12.52 -8.24 16.13
N LEU A 253 11.70 -8.24 15.07
CA LEU A 253 11.85 -7.32 13.93
C LEU A 253 11.71 -5.84 14.36
N VAL A 254 10.77 -5.53 15.24
CA VAL A 254 10.60 -4.17 15.79
C VAL A 254 11.83 -3.77 16.60
N VAL A 255 12.31 -4.61 17.51
CA VAL A 255 13.50 -4.34 18.35
C VAL A 255 14.74 -4.15 17.48
N LEU A 256 14.97 -5.03 16.52
CA LEU A 256 16.11 -4.93 15.58
C LEU A 256 16.03 -3.64 14.76
N SER A 257 14.86 -3.26 14.28
CA SER A 257 14.64 -2.02 13.51
C SER A 257 14.92 -0.77 14.34
N LEU A 258 14.46 -0.74 15.59
CA LEU A 258 14.72 0.37 16.51
C LEU A 258 16.19 0.43 16.93
N ALA A 259 16.84 -0.71 17.16
CA ALA A 259 18.26 -0.77 17.49
C ALA A 259 19.12 -0.28 16.31
N ALA A 260 18.83 -0.73 15.08
CA ALA A 260 19.51 -0.24 13.89
C ALA A 260 19.27 1.26 13.66
N GLY A 261 18.04 1.74 13.91
CA GLY A 261 17.71 3.15 13.88
C GLY A 261 18.52 3.96 14.88
N LEU A 262 18.58 3.51 16.12
CA LEU A 262 19.40 4.17 17.15
C LEU A 262 20.89 4.23 16.76
N ALA A 263 21.43 3.12 16.26
CA ALA A 263 22.82 3.07 15.79
C ALA A 263 23.07 4.06 14.63
N ALA A 264 22.15 4.16 13.68
CA ALA A 264 22.22 5.13 12.58
C ALA A 264 22.15 6.58 13.09
N GLU A 265 21.29 6.87 14.06
CA GLU A 265 21.13 8.21 14.66
C GLU A 265 22.40 8.61 15.43
N LEU A 266 22.93 7.71 16.28
CA LEU A 266 24.14 7.97 17.09
C LEU A 266 25.40 8.10 16.23
N SER A 267 25.50 7.31 15.14
CA SER A 267 26.67 7.39 14.24
C SER A 267 26.61 8.56 13.25
N GLY A 268 25.45 9.19 13.07
CA GLY A 268 25.24 10.21 12.03
C GLY A 268 25.39 9.70 10.59
N ARG A 269 25.51 8.38 10.41
CA ARG A 269 25.76 7.75 9.09
C ARG A 269 24.45 7.44 8.38
N ARG A 270 24.51 7.42 7.06
CA ARG A 270 23.42 6.88 6.21
C ARG A 270 23.42 5.36 6.32
N GLY A 271 22.27 4.76 6.18
CA GLY A 271 22.18 3.32 6.04
C GLY A 271 23.01 2.82 4.84
N PRO A 272 23.51 1.58 4.87
CA PRO A 272 24.36 1.06 3.80
C PRO A 272 23.69 1.11 2.43
N LEU A 273 22.42 0.76 2.31
CA LEU A 273 21.71 0.78 1.03
C LEU A 273 21.36 2.21 0.60
N GLU A 274 21.02 3.10 1.51
CA GLU A 274 20.83 4.53 1.25
C GLU A 274 22.13 5.17 0.74
N ALA A 275 23.27 4.76 1.27
CA ALA A 275 24.59 5.23 0.82
C ALA A 275 24.92 4.76 -0.60
N VAL A 276 24.61 3.50 -0.94
CA VAL A 276 24.75 2.94 -2.30
C VAL A 276 23.85 3.71 -3.27
N MET A 277 22.57 3.88 -2.95
CA MET A 277 21.63 4.62 -3.80
C MET A 277 22.08 6.06 -4.04
N ALA A 278 22.56 6.73 -3.00
CA ALA A 278 23.08 8.10 -3.14
C ALA A 278 24.35 8.20 -4.00
N ARG A 279 25.18 7.16 -4.05
CA ARG A 279 26.35 7.10 -4.95
C ARG A 279 25.91 6.89 -6.40
N LEU A 280 24.99 5.94 -6.63
CA LEU A 280 24.49 5.63 -7.97
C LEU A 280 23.76 6.83 -8.61
N SER A 281 22.92 7.54 -7.83
CA SER A 281 22.22 8.72 -8.33
C SER A 281 23.16 9.87 -8.70
N ARG A 282 24.27 10.06 -7.97
CA ARG A 282 25.28 11.06 -8.32
C ARG A 282 26.04 10.69 -9.61
N ALA A 283 26.47 9.45 -9.72
CA ALA A 283 27.18 8.98 -10.92
C ALA A 283 26.29 9.07 -12.19
N GLY A 284 24.98 8.87 -12.06
CA GLY A 284 24.01 9.08 -13.15
C GLY A 284 23.83 10.54 -13.53
N GLY A 285 23.81 11.45 -12.54
CA GLY A 285 23.66 12.89 -12.76
C GLY A 285 24.87 13.50 -13.46
N GLU A 286 26.10 13.11 -13.09
CA GLU A 286 27.33 13.61 -13.71
C GLU A 286 27.44 13.19 -15.18
N ARG A 287 27.01 11.98 -15.54
CA ARG A 287 26.94 11.52 -16.94
C ARG A 287 25.92 12.28 -17.78
N ALA A 288 24.79 12.67 -17.19
CA ALA A 288 23.76 13.42 -17.90
C ALA A 288 24.16 14.89 -18.17
N VAL A 289 25.02 15.49 -17.36
CA VAL A 289 25.50 16.87 -17.50
C VAL A 289 26.77 16.94 -18.39
N GLY A 290 27.63 15.92 -18.36
CA GLY A 290 28.86 15.87 -19.16
C GLY A 290 28.67 15.45 -20.62
N GLY A 291 27.46 15.10 -21.04
CA GLY A 291 27.10 14.67 -22.40
C GLY A 291 26.39 15.73 -23.23
N ARG A 292 26.44 17.01 -22.84
CA ARG A 292 25.90 18.15 -23.62
C ARG A 292 27.00 19.00 -24.21
#